data_1206b535f806b18c180c1d80442ed921
#
_entry.id   1206b535f806b18c180c1d80442ed921
#
_cell.length_a   1.000
_cell.length_b   1.000
_cell.length_c   1.000
_cell.angle_alpha   90.00
_cell.angle_beta   90.00
_cell.angle_gamma   90.00
#
_symmetry.space_group_name_H-M   'P 1'
#
loop_
_entity.id
_entity.type
_entity.pdbx_description
1 polymer ?
#
loop_
_entity_poly.entity_id
_entity_poly.type
_entity_poly.pdbx_seq_one_letter_code
_entity_poly.pdbx_strand_id
1 'polypeptide(L)'
;MGTPDFAVEALRQLVEGGYNVVGVITMPDKPAGRGHKIQYSPVKQYALEQNLPLLQPERLKDEVFVEALREWKADLQIVVAFRMLPEVVWNMPRLGTFNLHASLLPQYRGAAPINWAVINW
;
A
#
# COMPACT_ATOMS: atom_id res chain seq x y z
N MET A 1 3.69 13.06 10.99
CA MET A 1 3.97 13.49 9.63
C MET A 1 4.25 12.31 8.75
N GLY A 2 3.60 12.26 7.61
CA GLY A 2 3.78 11.16 6.69
C GLY A 2 5.00 11.34 5.81
N THR A 3 6.19 11.15 6.37
CA THR A 3 7.38 11.17 5.53
C THR A 3 7.46 9.90 4.71
N PRO A 4 8.13 9.93 3.55
CA PRO A 4 8.32 8.72 2.76
C PRO A 4 8.99 7.60 3.56
N ASP A 5 9.87 7.95 4.51
CA ASP A 5 10.56 6.96 5.33
C ASP A 5 9.59 6.21 6.25
N PHE A 6 8.58 6.90 6.76
CA PHE A 6 7.59 6.25 7.61
C PHE A 6 6.81 5.19 6.83
N ALA A 7 6.45 5.51 5.59
CA ALA A 7 5.67 4.57 4.78
C ALA A 7 6.44 3.30 4.48
N VAL A 8 7.71 3.43 4.10
CA VAL A 8 8.52 2.25 3.78
C VAL A 8 8.81 1.45 5.05
N GLU A 9 8.97 2.12 6.18
CA GLU A 9 9.21 1.42 7.43
C GLU A 9 7.99 0.60 7.84
N ALA A 10 6.79 1.16 7.66
CA ALA A 10 5.56 0.42 7.94
C ALA A 10 5.47 -0.84 7.08
N LEU A 11 5.76 -0.69 5.78
CA LEU A 11 5.74 -1.83 4.88
C LEU A 11 6.78 -2.87 5.27
N ARG A 12 7.98 -2.43 5.62
CA ARG A 12 9.04 -3.33 6.06
C ARG A 12 8.61 -4.13 7.27
N GLN A 13 7.99 -3.48 8.26
CA GLN A 13 7.55 -4.16 9.46
C GLN A 13 6.52 -5.25 9.14
N LEU A 14 5.65 -5.01 8.19
CA LEU A 14 4.68 -6.03 7.79
C LEU A 14 5.37 -7.21 7.11
N VAL A 15 6.28 -6.94 6.20
CA VAL A 15 6.96 -8.01 5.47
C VAL A 15 7.84 -8.82 6.41
N GLU A 16 8.65 -8.15 7.24
CA GLU A 16 9.57 -8.84 8.15
C GLU A 16 8.85 -9.50 9.31
N GLY A 17 7.67 -9.00 9.64
CA GLY A 17 6.86 -9.60 10.70
C GLY A 17 6.10 -10.85 10.29
N GLY A 18 6.25 -11.28 9.05
CA GLY A 18 5.59 -12.48 8.58
C GLY A 18 4.16 -12.28 8.12
N TYR A 19 3.71 -11.04 7.99
CA TYR A 19 2.39 -10.77 7.46
C TYR A 19 2.38 -11.00 5.95
N ASN A 20 1.27 -11.53 5.45
CA ASN A 20 1.15 -11.81 4.03
C ASN A 20 0.73 -10.56 3.26
N VAL A 21 1.70 -9.83 2.73
CA VAL A 21 1.44 -8.62 1.94
C VAL A 21 1.19 -9.05 0.50
N VAL A 22 -0.05 -8.91 0.05
CA VAL A 22 -0.44 -9.36 -1.28
C VAL A 22 -0.19 -8.29 -2.34
N GLY A 23 0.06 -7.06 -1.94
CA GLY A 23 0.37 -6.02 -2.90
C GLY A 23 0.50 -4.65 -2.27
N VAL A 24 1.04 -3.74 -3.06
CA VAL A 24 1.33 -2.37 -2.64
C VAL A 24 0.77 -1.42 -3.69
N ILE A 25 0.16 -0.35 -3.24
CA ILE A 25 -0.35 0.70 -4.12
C ILE A 25 0.42 1.97 -3.80
N THR A 26 1.00 2.58 -4.82
CA THR A 26 1.69 3.86 -4.67
C THR A 26 1.23 4.83 -5.76
N MET A 27 1.57 6.09 -5.58
CA MET A 27 1.33 7.09 -6.62
C MET A 27 2.16 6.77 -7.86
N PRO A 28 1.69 7.19 -9.04
CA PRO A 28 2.51 7.04 -10.26
C PRO A 28 3.87 7.72 -10.10
N ASP A 29 4.86 7.17 -10.78
CA ASP A 29 6.19 7.75 -10.77
C ASP A 29 6.16 9.16 -11.36
N LYS A 30 6.98 10.03 -10.80
CA LYS A 30 7.07 11.41 -11.26
C LYS A 30 8.52 11.72 -11.63
N PRO A 31 8.73 12.50 -12.70
CA PRO A 31 10.06 13.00 -12.97
C PRO A 31 10.51 13.87 -11.80
N ALA A 32 11.75 13.69 -11.37
CA ALA A 32 12.29 14.46 -10.26
C ALA A 32 13.52 15.19 -10.71
N GLY A 33 13.54 16.50 -10.43
CA GLY A 33 14.71 17.33 -10.66
C GLY A 33 15.02 17.58 -12.12
N ARG A 34 16.22 18.09 -12.34
CA ARG A 34 16.68 18.41 -13.68
C ARG A 34 17.14 17.13 -14.37
N GLY A 35 16.91 17.05 -15.67
CA GLY A 35 17.28 15.88 -16.45
C GLY A 35 16.16 14.86 -16.58
N HIS A 36 15.02 15.14 -15.97
CA HIS A 36 13.79 14.34 -16.12
C HIS A 36 13.95 12.86 -15.80
N LYS A 37 14.81 12.53 -14.86
CA LYS A 37 14.92 11.15 -14.40
C LYS A 37 13.71 10.81 -13.55
N ILE A 38 13.13 9.66 -13.83
CA ILE A 38 12.04 9.15 -13.02
C ILE A 38 12.61 8.63 -11.71
N GLN A 39 12.09 9.15 -10.61
CA GLN A 39 12.55 8.74 -9.28
C GLN A 39 11.45 7.93 -8.62
N TYR A 40 11.79 6.73 -8.19
CA TYR A 40 10.84 5.86 -7.51
C TYR A 40 10.74 6.25 -6.04
N SER A 41 9.53 6.14 -5.49
CA SER A 41 9.36 6.37 -4.06
C SER A 41 10.05 5.26 -3.27
N PRO A 42 10.42 5.53 -1.99
CA PRO A 42 10.99 4.47 -1.15
C PRO A 42 10.10 3.25 -1.03
N VAL A 43 8.78 3.45 -0.96
CA VAL A 43 7.83 2.33 -0.88
C VAL A 43 7.90 1.49 -2.15
N LYS A 44 7.94 2.13 -3.32
CA LYS A 44 8.05 1.39 -4.57
C LYS A 44 9.36 0.61 -4.64
N GLN A 45 10.46 1.25 -4.25
CA GLN A 45 11.76 0.59 -4.29
C GLN A 45 11.77 -0.67 -3.42
N TYR A 46 11.22 -0.56 -2.22
CA TYR A 46 11.16 -1.69 -1.32
C TYR A 46 10.24 -2.79 -1.87
N ALA A 47 9.10 -2.41 -2.44
CA ALA A 47 8.19 -3.40 -3.02
C ALA A 47 8.85 -4.18 -4.14
N LEU A 48 9.62 -3.49 -4.98
CA LEU A 48 10.34 -4.16 -6.06
C LEU A 48 11.42 -5.09 -5.51
N GLU A 49 12.15 -4.66 -4.47
CA GLU A 49 13.17 -5.50 -3.85
C GLU A 49 12.58 -6.78 -3.26
N GLN A 50 11.37 -6.70 -2.74
CA GLN A 50 10.71 -7.83 -2.11
C GLN A 50 9.81 -8.61 -3.08
N ASN A 51 9.82 -8.22 -4.36
CA ASN A 51 8.98 -8.85 -5.39
C ASN A 51 7.49 -8.81 -5.05
N LEU A 52 7.05 -7.73 -4.44
CA LEU A 52 5.64 -7.55 -4.12
C LEU A 52 4.89 -7.00 -5.33
N PRO A 53 3.66 -7.46 -5.57
CA PRO A 53 2.83 -6.85 -6.61
C PRO A 53 2.64 -5.36 -6.35
N LEU A 54 2.64 -4.57 -7.41
CA LEU A 54 2.59 -3.12 -7.30
C LEU A 54 1.57 -2.55 -8.27
N LEU A 55 0.73 -1.65 -7.77
CA LEU A 55 -0.20 -0.90 -8.62
C LEU A 55 0.07 0.58 -8.44
N GLN A 56 0.09 1.30 -9.55
CA GLN A 56 0.33 2.74 -9.56
C GLN A 56 -0.74 3.45 -10.38
N PRO A 57 -1.99 3.46 -9.92
CA PRO A 57 -3.08 4.05 -10.68
C PRO A 57 -2.94 5.58 -10.71
N GLU A 58 -3.29 6.19 -11.83
CA GLU A 58 -3.39 7.63 -11.89
C GLU A 58 -4.63 8.12 -11.14
N ARG A 59 -5.69 7.31 -11.17
CA ARG A 59 -6.93 7.62 -10.48
C ARG A 59 -7.38 6.42 -9.66
N LEU A 60 -7.69 6.67 -8.40
CA LEU A 60 -8.13 5.60 -7.51
C LEU A 60 -9.51 5.06 -7.85
N LYS A 61 -10.28 5.79 -8.66
CA LYS A 61 -11.60 5.33 -9.12
C LYS A 61 -11.56 4.58 -10.45
N ASP A 62 -10.39 4.43 -11.04
CA ASP A 62 -10.24 3.73 -12.31
C ASP A 62 -10.71 2.29 -12.16
N GLU A 63 -11.62 1.88 -13.04
CA GLU A 63 -12.19 0.53 -12.98
C GLU A 63 -11.14 -0.56 -13.16
N VAL A 64 -10.15 -0.33 -14.02
CA VAL A 64 -9.07 -1.30 -14.21
C VAL A 64 -8.29 -1.48 -12.93
N PHE A 65 -7.97 -0.37 -12.24
CA PHE A 65 -7.29 -0.44 -10.96
C PHE A 65 -8.14 -1.15 -9.90
N VAL A 66 -9.42 -0.79 -9.82
CA VAL A 66 -10.30 -1.37 -8.81
C VAL A 66 -10.40 -2.89 -9.00
N GLU A 67 -10.53 -3.34 -10.26
CA GLU A 67 -10.57 -4.77 -10.52
C GLU A 67 -9.26 -5.47 -10.19
N ALA A 68 -8.13 -4.84 -10.52
CA ALA A 68 -6.84 -5.41 -10.18
C ALA A 68 -6.68 -5.55 -8.66
N LEU A 69 -7.12 -4.53 -7.92
CA LEU A 69 -7.07 -4.58 -6.47
C LEU A 69 -7.99 -5.68 -5.92
N ARG A 70 -9.17 -5.82 -6.51
CA ARG A 70 -10.11 -6.85 -6.09
C ARG A 70 -9.52 -8.25 -6.26
N GLU A 71 -8.76 -8.46 -7.33
CA GLU A 71 -8.14 -9.75 -7.60
C GLU A 71 -7.07 -10.11 -6.57
N TRP A 72 -6.51 -9.13 -5.88
CA TRP A 72 -5.55 -9.41 -4.81
C TRP A 72 -6.21 -10.11 -3.62
N LYS A 73 -7.51 -9.97 -3.47
CA LYS A 73 -8.27 -10.58 -2.37
C LYS A 73 -7.69 -10.21 -1.02
N ALA A 74 -7.33 -8.94 -0.86
CA ALA A 74 -6.85 -8.44 0.41
C ALA A 74 -7.97 -8.49 1.43
N ASP A 75 -7.66 -8.98 2.61
CA ASP A 75 -8.61 -9.00 3.72
C ASP A 75 -8.58 -7.69 4.48
N LEU A 76 -7.47 -7.00 4.42
CA LEU A 76 -7.23 -5.78 5.18
C LEU A 76 -6.38 -4.84 4.37
N GLN A 77 -6.69 -3.55 4.41
CA GLN A 77 -5.87 -2.54 3.77
C GLN A 77 -5.29 -1.60 4.82
N ILE A 78 -4.02 -1.27 4.67
CA ILE A 78 -3.35 -0.28 5.50
C ILE A 78 -3.02 0.90 4.62
N VAL A 79 -3.42 2.10 5.05
CA VAL A 79 -3.17 3.34 4.33
C VAL A 79 -2.14 4.15 5.09
N VAL A 80 -1.13 4.61 4.39
CA VAL A 80 -0.04 5.39 4.99
C VAL A 80 0.09 6.70 4.24
N ALA A 81 0.24 7.79 4.97
CA ALA A 81 0.47 9.13 4.41
C ALA A 81 -0.59 9.53 3.40
N PHE A 82 -1.82 9.68 3.87
CA PHE A 82 -2.93 9.52 3.00
C PHE A 82 -3.86 10.72 2.85
N ARG A 83 -4.51 10.80 1.71
CA ARG A 83 -5.66 11.64 1.43
C ARG A 83 -6.92 10.79 1.43
N MET A 84 -7.97 11.24 0.76
CA MET A 84 -9.22 10.49 0.77
C MET A 84 -9.21 9.37 -0.26
N LEU A 85 -9.54 8.17 0.19
CA LEU A 85 -9.78 7.05 -0.72
C LEU A 85 -11.24 7.04 -1.13
N PRO A 86 -11.56 6.67 -2.37
CA PRO A 86 -12.95 6.45 -2.73
C PRO A 86 -13.52 5.25 -1.99
N GLU A 87 -14.81 5.28 -1.75
CA GLU A 87 -15.48 4.21 -1.00
C GLU A 87 -15.26 2.84 -1.64
N VAL A 88 -15.26 2.77 -2.97
CA VAL A 88 -15.06 1.51 -3.66
C VAL A 88 -13.74 0.86 -3.29
N VAL A 89 -12.76 1.65 -2.89
CA VAL A 89 -11.45 1.15 -2.47
C VAL A 89 -11.43 0.80 -1.00
N TRP A 90 -11.81 1.77 -0.11
CA TRP A 90 -11.66 1.51 1.31
C TRP A 90 -12.70 0.53 1.86
N ASN A 91 -13.82 0.35 1.18
CA ASN A 91 -14.85 -0.57 1.62
C ASN A 91 -14.70 -1.97 1.03
N MET A 92 -13.65 -2.20 0.26
CA MET A 92 -13.46 -3.47 -0.42
C MET A 92 -13.05 -4.62 0.50
N PRO A 93 -12.07 -4.43 1.41
CA PRO A 93 -11.61 -5.57 2.20
C PRO A 93 -12.62 -5.93 3.30
N ARG A 94 -12.77 -7.23 3.53
CA ARG A 94 -13.74 -7.70 4.53
C ARG A 94 -13.42 -7.24 5.95
N LEU A 95 -12.15 -7.01 6.25
CA LEU A 95 -11.73 -6.54 7.57
C LEU A 95 -11.55 -5.03 7.64
N GLY A 96 -11.73 -4.34 6.50
CA GLY A 96 -11.70 -2.88 6.47
C GLY A 96 -10.37 -2.29 6.08
N THR A 97 -10.32 -0.99 6.15
CA THR A 97 -9.15 -0.21 5.79
C THR A 97 -8.76 0.66 6.98
N PHE A 98 -7.49 0.61 7.35
CA PHE A 98 -6.99 1.36 8.49
C PHE A 98 -5.97 2.39 8.04
N ASN A 99 -6.09 3.58 8.60
CA ASN A 99 -5.09 4.62 8.40
C ASN A 99 -4.02 4.43 9.47
N LEU A 100 -2.81 4.14 9.05
CA LEU A 100 -1.73 3.81 9.96
C LEU A 100 -1.08 5.06 10.52
N HIS A 101 -1.04 5.14 11.84
CA HIS A 101 -0.28 6.15 12.55
C HIS A 101 1.01 5.53 13.08
N ALA A 102 1.99 6.37 13.37
CA ALA A 102 3.36 5.97 13.59
C ALA A 102 3.57 4.83 14.59
N SER A 103 2.68 4.67 15.55
CA SER A 103 2.91 3.72 16.63
C SER A 103 1.95 2.53 16.66
N LEU A 104 1.05 2.42 15.67
CA LEU A 104 -0.01 1.44 15.77
C LEU A 104 -0.13 0.57 14.54
N LEU A 105 0.29 -0.67 14.68
CA LEU A 105 -0.07 -1.71 13.71
C LEU A 105 -1.19 -2.53 14.34
N PRO A 106 -2.27 -2.82 13.58
CA PRO A 106 -3.31 -3.68 14.10
C PRO A 106 -2.78 -5.05 14.48
N GLN A 107 -3.31 -5.61 15.54
CA GLN A 107 -2.88 -6.90 16.05
C GLN A 107 -3.73 -8.00 15.41
N TYR A 108 -3.36 -8.38 14.20
CA TYR A 108 -4.05 -9.46 13.50
C TYR A 108 -3.15 -10.67 13.34
N ARG A 109 -2.36 -10.94 14.36
CA ARG A 109 -1.58 -12.16 14.42
C ARG A 109 -2.51 -13.25 14.90
N GLY A 110 -3.21 -13.85 13.99
CA GLY A 110 -4.14 -14.86 14.37
C GLY A 110 -3.79 -16.19 13.75
N ALA A 111 -4.62 -17.17 14.05
CA ALA A 111 -4.49 -18.49 13.46
C ALA A 111 -4.82 -18.48 11.98
N ALA A 112 -5.61 -17.54 11.52
CA ALA A 112 -5.99 -17.46 10.11
C ALA A 112 -5.08 -16.50 9.37
N PRO A 113 -4.55 -16.89 8.21
CA PRO A 113 -3.74 -15.99 7.41
C PRO A 113 -4.60 -14.84 6.88
N ILE A 114 -4.07 -13.63 7.01
CA ILE A 114 -4.74 -12.42 6.53
C ILE A 114 -3.92 -11.84 5.40
N ASN A 115 -4.60 -11.51 4.31
CA ASN A 115 -3.96 -10.89 3.16
C ASN A 115 -4.00 -9.37 3.33
N TRP A 116 -2.84 -8.75 3.29
CA TRP A 116 -2.68 -7.31 3.51
C TRP A 116 -2.35 -6.59 2.23
N ALA A 117 -3.05 -5.50 1.94
CA ALA A 117 -2.63 -4.56 0.90
C ALA A 117 -2.17 -3.27 1.59
N VAL A 118 -1.11 -2.67 1.07
CA VAL A 118 -0.55 -1.43 1.62
C VAL A 118 -0.73 -0.32 0.60
N ILE A 119 -1.30 0.79 1.03
CA ILE A 119 -1.57 1.94 0.17
C ILE A 119 -0.76 3.13 0.67
N ASN A 120 0.12 3.63 -0.16
CA ASN A 120 0.86 4.87 0.10
C ASN A 120 0.54 5.87 -1.00
N TRP A 121 -0.50 6.66 -0.80
CA TRP A 121 -0.96 7.62 -1.81
C TRP A 121 -0.64 9.09 -1.44
#